data_2b284c0632b1222cf86ce7f47e9d6d32
#
_entry.id   2b284c0632b1222cf86ce7f47e9d6d32
#
_cell.length_a   1.000
_cell.length_b   1.000
_cell.length_c   1.000
_cell.angle_alpha   90.00
_cell.angle_beta   90.00
_cell.angle_gamma   90.00
#
_symmetry.space_group_name_H-M   'P 1'
#
loop_
_entity.id
_entity.type
_entity.pdbx_description
1 polymer ?
#
loop_
_entity_poly.entity_id
_entity_poly.type
_entity_poly.pdbx_seq_one_letter_code
_entity_poly.pdbx_strand_id
1 'polypeptide(L)'
;SLHDALPIYGLSDFDVETLTSSRDLAVWFEEAAKGAKDVKKVANWILAELLAVLNEKRETINDVSITPAHITNLVNAIADKKITSAQGKTVFAKMLENSKMPDEIIKEEGMESVSDSGEIEKIVDQVIADNPKAVADFKGGKTNVVGWLMGQVMKASKGKANPGVATKLVQEKLGKL
;
A
#
# COMPACT_ATOMS: atom_id res chain seq x y z
N SER A 1 -14.28 -7.21 25.36
CA SER A 1 -13.92 -5.79 25.15
C SER A 1 -12.94 -5.67 24.01
N LEU A 2 -12.77 -4.48 23.44
CA LEU A 2 -11.79 -4.20 22.40
C LEU A 2 -10.38 -4.60 22.86
N HIS A 3 -10.04 -4.30 24.10
CA HIS A 3 -8.77 -4.66 24.72
C HIS A 3 -8.48 -6.16 24.68
N ASP A 4 -9.49 -7.00 24.84
CA ASP A 4 -9.33 -8.46 24.79
C ASP A 4 -9.23 -9.01 23.37
N ALA A 5 -9.77 -8.28 22.39
CA ALA A 5 -9.75 -8.67 20.98
C ALA A 5 -8.48 -8.23 20.24
N LEU A 6 -7.84 -7.15 20.67
CA LEU A 6 -6.69 -6.55 19.98
C LEU A 6 -5.46 -7.48 19.87
N PRO A 7 -5.10 -8.32 20.87
CA PRO A 7 -4.01 -9.29 20.73
C PRO A 7 -4.26 -10.33 19.63
N ILE A 8 -5.54 -10.65 19.34
CA ILE A 8 -5.91 -11.60 18.28
C ILE A 8 -5.49 -11.08 16.89
N TYR A 9 -5.41 -9.77 16.71
CA TYR A 9 -4.98 -9.14 15.46
C TYR A 9 -3.45 -9.03 15.30
N GLY A 10 -2.67 -9.61 16.24
CA GLY A 10 -1.22 -9.60 16.19
C GLY A 10 -0.60 -8.21 16.44
N LEU A 11 -1.29 -7.38 17.23
CA LEU A 11 -0.80 -6.09 17.70
C LEU A 11 0.09 -6.27 18.92
N SER A 12 1.11 -5.42 19.07
CA SER A 12 1.92 -5.39 20.29
C SER A 12 1.14 -4.79 21.47
N ASP A 13 1.55 -5.09 22.70
CA ASP A 13 0.94 -4.50 23.89
C ASP A 13 0.99 -2.96 23.86
N PHE A 14 2.08 -2.40 23.34
CA PHE A 14 2.23 -0.96 23.16
C PHE A 14 1.20 -0.39 22.18
N ASP A 15 0.97 -1.08 21.04
CA ASP A 15 -0.04 -0.65 20.06
C ASP A 15 -1.45 -0.69 20.66
N VAL A 16 -1.74 -1.74 21.42
CA VAL A 16 -3.02 -1.90 22.14
C VAL A 16 -3.22 -0.78 23.14
N GLU A 17 -2.21 -0.49 23.96
CA GLU A 17 -2.24 0.58 24.95
C GLU A 17 -2.46 1.95 24.28
N THR A 18 -1.76 2.21 23.19
CA THR A 18 -1.89 3.45 22.44
C THR A 18 -3.29 3.61 21.82
N LEU A 19 -3.82 2.58 21.15
CA LEU A 19 -5.15 2.60 20.54
C LEU A 19 -6.28 2.69 21.57
N THR A 20 -6.05 2.25 22.80
CA THR A 20 -7.02 2.32 23.90
C THR A 20 -6.76 3.46 24.89
N SER A 21 -5.78 4.35 24.59
CA SER A 21 -5.41 5.49 25.45
C SER A 21 -6.54 6.49 25.69
N SER A 22 -7.48 6.56 24.78
CA SER A 22 -8.72 7.29 24.95
C SER A 22 -9.90 6.50 24.38
N ARG A 23 -11.09 6.72 24.96
CA ARG A 23 -12.32 6.10 24.48
C ARG A 23 -12.61 6.44 23.02
N ASP A 24 -12.42 7.71 22.65
CA ASP A 24 -12.73 8.19 21.32
C ASP A 24 -11.82 7.53 20.26
N LEU A 25 -10.53 7.40 20.54
CA LEU A 25 -9.59 6.70 19.65
C LEU A 25 -9.94 5.21 19.56
N ALA A 26 -10.28 4.56 20.65
CA ALA A 26 -10.68 3.16 20.66
C ALA A 26 -11.92 2.92 19.80
N VAL A 27 -12.97 3.74 19.96
CA VAL A 27 -14.20 3.65 19.17
C VAL A 27 -13.90 3.92 17.68
N TRP A 28 -13.08 4.93 17.39
CA TRP A 28 -12.70 5.26 16.03
C TRP A 28 -11.93 4.10 15.34
N PHE A 29 -11.00 3.47 16.06
CA PHE A 29 -10.30 2.29 15.57
C PHE A 29 -11.27 1.11 15.34
N GLU A 30 -12.16 0.85 16.29
CA GLU A 30 -13.18 -0.21 16.17
C GLU A 30 -14.02 -0.06 14.91
N GLU A 31 -14.49 1.16 14.63
CA GLU A 31 -15.23 1.45 13.41
C GLU A 31 -14.38 1.26 12.15
N ALA A 32 -13.11 1.69 12.16
CA ALA A 32 -12.21 1.49 11.04
C ALA A 32 -11.86 0.01 10.79
N ALA A 33 -11.81 -0.80 11.85
CA ALA A 33 -11.56 -2.24 11.76
C ALA A 33 -12.75 -3.02 11.16
N LYS A 34 -13.96 -2.51 11.31
CA LYS A 34 -15.16 -3.14 10.73
C LYS A 34 -15.07 -3.12 9.20
N GLY A 35 -15.16 -4.29 8.58
CA GLY A 35 -15.07 -4.45 7.13
C GLY A 35 -13.65 -4.34 6.54
N ALA A 36 -12.63 -4.16 7.37
CA ALA A 36 -11.26 -4.18 6.93
C ALA A 36 -10.76 -5.61 6.66
N LYS A 37 -10.13 -5.83 5.53
CA LYS A 37 -9.50 -7.12 5.17
C LYS A 37 -8.25 -7.42 5.99
N ASP A 38 -7.61 -6.38 6.54
CA ASP A 38 -6.40 -6.49 7.35
C ASP A 38 -6.45 -5.46 8.50
N VAL A 39 -6.93 -5.91 9.66
CA VAL A 39 -7.08 -5.06 10.86
C VAL A 39 -5.74 -4.56 11.38
N LYS A 40 -4.68 -5.36 11.26
CA LYS A 40 -3.32 -4.95 11.65
C LYS A 40 -2.84 -3.76 10.83
N LYS A 41 -3.13 -3.73 9.53
CA LYS A 41 -2.81 -2.58 8.69
C LYS A 41 -3.64 -1.35 9.03
N VAL A 42 -4.90 -1.52 9.41
CA VAL A 42 -5.72 -0.40 9.95
C VAL A 42 -5.03 0.22 11.17
N ALA A 43 -4.62 -0.61 12.14
CA ALA A 43 -3.88 -0.15 13.31
C ALA A 43 -2.60 0.60 12.93
N ASN A 44 -1.80 0.04 12.02
CA ASN A 44 -0.56 0.67 11.55
C ASN A 44 -0.81 2.05 10.90
N TRP A 45 -1.83 2.17 10.06
CA TRP A 45 -2.18 3.45 9.45
C TRP A 45 -2.60 4.50 10.48
N ILE A 46 -3.36 4.09 11.51
CA ILE A 46 -3.77 4.99 12.59
C ILE A 46 -2.56 5.39 13.43
N LEU A 47 -1.77 4.42 13.89
CA LEU A 47 -0.64 4.64 14.81
C LEU A 47 0.51 5.41 14.16
N ALA A 48 0.91 5.01 12.95
CA ALA A 48 2.09 5.57 12.30
C ALA A 48 1.81 6.85 11.49
N GLU A 49 0.65 6.93 10.82
CA GLU A 49 0.38 8.02 9.89
C GLU A 49 -0.64 9.02 10.49
N LEU A 50 -1.80 8.56 10.94
CA LEU A 50 -2.85 9.46 11.40
C LEU A 50 -2.49 10.17 12.72
N LEU A 51 -2.02 9.43 13.72
CA LEU A 51 -1.63 10.02 15.00
C LEU A 51 -0.42 10.95 14.86
N ALA A 52 0.49 10.68 13.92
CA ALA A 52 1.61 11.59 13.64
C ALA A 52 1.12 12.95 13.17
N VAL A 53 0.15 12.97 12.22
CA VAL A 53 -0.45 14.22 11.72
C VAL A 53 -1.22 14.95 12.82
N LEU A 54 -2.01 14.23 13.62
CA LEU A 54 -2.77 14.82 14.72
C LEU A 54 -1.84 15.43 15.77
N ASN A 55 -0.77 14.74 16.13
CA ASN A 55 0.23 15.24 17.07
C ASN A 55 0.95 16.50 16.55
N GLU A 56 1.32 16.53 15.28
CA GLU A 56 1.92 17.69 14.63
C GLU A 56 1.00 18.91 14.69
N LYS A 57 -0.29 18.70 14.42
CA LYS A 57 -1.31 19.75 14.44
C LYS A 57 -1.83 20.07 15.84
N ARG A 58 -1.46 19.30 16.86
CA ARG A 58 -2.00 19.36 18.23
C ARG A 58 -3.51 19.15 18.26
N GLU A 59 -3.99 18.27 17.41
CA GLU A 59 -5.39 17.88 17.28
C GLU A 59 -5.62 16.51 17.93
N THR A 60 -6.89 16.19 18.17
CA THR A 60 -7.36 14.89 18.65
C THR A 60 -8.06 14.14 17.54
N ILE A 61 -8.40 12.87 17.77
CA ILE A 61 -9.14 12.06 16.79
C ILE A 61 -10.52 12.66 16.44
N ASN A 62 -11.09 13.50 17.32
CA ASN A 62 -12.37 14.16 17.09
C ASN A 62 -12.25 15.36 16.12
N ASP A 63 -11.04 15.87 15.92
CA ASP A 63 -10.78 17.03 15.06
C ASP A 63 -10.45 16.63 13.62
N VAL A 64 -10.23 15.33 13.37
CA VAL A 64 -9.83 14.84 12.06
C VAL A 64 -10.95 14.98 11.02
N SER A 65 -10.58 15.42 9.82
CA SER A 65 -11.52 15.65 8.70
C SER A 65 -12.01 14.37 8.02
N ILE A 66 -11.33 13.25 8.22
CA ILE A 66 -11.68 11.94 7.65
C ILE A 66 -12.45 11.09 8.66
N THR A 67 -13.20 10.11 8.16
CA THR A 67 -13.93 9.14 8.97
C THR A 67 -13.19 7.80 9.06
N PRO A 68 -13.55 6.91 10.01
CA PRO A 68 -13.01 5.56 10.06
C PRO A 68 -13.11 4.80 8.72
N ALA A 69 -14.21 5.01 7.98
CA ALA A 69 -14.41 4.37 6.68
C ALA A 69 -13.35 4.75 5.63
N HIS A 70 -12.73 5.92 5.73
CA HIS A 70 -11.63 6.32 4.85
C HIS A 70 -10.42 5.40 5.03
N ILE A 71 -10.05 5.09 6.27
CA ILE A 71 -8.93 4.18 6.54
C ILE A 71 -9.27 2.75 6.12
N THR A 72 -10.49 2.28 6.39
CA THR A 72 -10.96 0.97 5.93
C THR A 72 -10.87 0.83 4.41
N ASN A 73 -11.36 1.83 3.68
CA ASN A 73 -11.34 1.84 2.22
C ASN A 73 -9.90 1.88 1.67
N LEU A 74 -9.02 2.69 2.26
CA LEU A 74 -7.60 2.76 1.91
C LEU A 74 -6.89 1.42 2.11
N VAL A 75 -7.05 0.81 3.28
CA VAL A 75 -6.43 -0.50 3.59
C VAL A 75 -6.95 -1.58 2.64
N ASN A 76 -8.25 -1.60 2.36
CA ASN A 76 -8.85 -2.57 1.44
C ASN A 76 -8.36 -2.35 0.00
N ALA A 77 -8.20 -1.12 -0.47
CA ALA A 77 -7.65 -0.81 -1.79
C ALA A 77 -6.21 -1.34 -1.94
N ILE A 78 -5.39 -1.23 -0.89
CA ILE A 78 -4.03 -1.80 -0.88
C ILE A 78 -4.08 -3.34 -0.82
N ALA A 79 -4.94 -3.92 0.03
CA ALA A 79 -5.11 -5.36 0.15
C ALA A 79 -5.59 -6.00 -1.16
N ASP A 80 -6.49 -5.33 -1.89
CA ASP A 80 -7.00 -5.74 -3.19
C ASP A 80 -6.03 -5.45 -4.35
N LYS A 81 -4.86 -4.90 -4.05
CA LYS A 81 -3.83 -4.53 -5.04
C LYS A 81 -4.31 -3.53 -6.09
N LYS A 82 -5.33 -2.73 -5.78
CA LYS A 82 -5.75 -1.60 -6.61
C LYS A 82 -4.70 -0.51 -6.66
N ILE A 83 -4.01 -0.30 -5.53
CA ILE A 83 -2.88 0.60 -5.38
C ILE A 83 -1.75 -0.06 -4.62
N THR A 84 -0.53 0.46 -4.78
CA THR A 84 0.63 0.07 -3.98
C THR A 84 0.61 0.76 -2.61
N SER A 85 1.40 0.25 -1.65
CA SER A 85 1.55 0.92 -0.34
C SER A 85 2.13 2.33 -0.47
N ALA A 86 3.02 2.57 -1.43
CA ALA A 86 3.57 3.90 -1.70
C ALA A 86 2.49 4.87 -2.22
N GLN A 87 1.64 4.42 -3.14
CA GLN A 87 0.49 5.19 -3.60
C GLN A 87 -0.52 5.43 -2.48
N GLY A 88 -0.67 4.47 -1.55
CA GLY A 88 -1.50 4.62 -0.36
C GLY A 88 -1.13 5.84 0.48
N LYS A 89 0.16 6.15 0.63
CA LYS A 89 0.59 7.37 1.35
C LYS A 89 0.18 8.66 0.63
N THR A 90 0.24 8.68 -0.69
CA THR A 90 -0.24 9.81 -1.49
C THR A 90 -1.75 9.98 -1.36
N VAL A 91 -2.51 8.88 -1.42
CA VAL A 91 -3.96 8.90 -1.22
C VAL A 91 -4.31 9.39 0.18
N PHE A 92 -3.60 8.92 1.21
CA PHE A 92 -3.80 9.34 2.60
C PHE A 92 -3.59 10.87 2.77
N ALA A 93 -2.53 11.43 2.23
CA ALA A 93 -2.29 12.86 2.27
C ALA A 93 -3.43 13.65 1.62
N LYS A 94 -3.87 13.21 0.44
CA LYS A 94 -4.98 13.87 -0.28
C LYS A 94 -6.33 13.76 0.44
N MET A 95 -6.65 12.62 1.06
CA MET A 95 -7.90 12.53 1.83
C MET A 95 -7.90 13.42 3.07
N LEU A 96 -6.76 13.69 3.68
CA LEU A 96 -6.66 14.68 4.77
C LEU A 96 -6.86 16.11 4.28
N GLU A 97 -6.50 16.43 3.04
CA GLU A 97 -6.65 17.75 2.44
C GLU A 97 -8.09 18.02 1.97
N ASN A 98 -8.75 17.04 1.38
CA ASN A 98 -10.02 17.24 0.67
C ASN A 98 -11.20 16.41 1.20
N SER A 99 -10.98 15.54 2.18
CA SER A 99 -11.97 14.65 2.79
C SER A 99 -12.68 13.71 1.80
N LYS A 100 -12.09 13.47 0.61
CA LYS A 100 -12.61 12.52 -0.36
C LYS A 100 -12.29 11.09 0.05
N MET A 101 -13.15 10.16 -0.34
CA MET A 101 -12.88 8.73 -0.17
C MET A 101 -11.69 8.28 -1.01
N PRO A 102 -10.89 7.31 -0.52
CA PRO A 102 -9.76 6.77 -1.28
C PRO A 102 -10.11 6.32 -2.69
N ASP A 103 -11.24 5.64 -2.92
CA ASP A 103 -11.66 5.20 -4.25
C ASP A 103 -11.86 6.37 -5.23
N GLU A 104 -12.37 7.51 -4.76
CA GLU A 104 -12.53 8.71 -5.57
C GLU A 104 -11.16 9.30 -5.96
N ILE A 105 -10.24 9.39 -4.99
CA ILE A 105 -8.89 9.91 -5.22
C ILE A 105 -8.12 8.99 -6.18
N ILE A 106 -8.18 7.68 -5.98
CA ILE A 106 -7.53 6.68 -6.84
C ILE A 106 -8.00 6.84 -8.28
N LYS A 107 -9.31 7.01 -8.49
CA LYS A 107 -9.91 7.20 -9.81
C LYS A 107 -9.52 8.53 -10.45
N GLU A 108 -9.62 9.63 -9.71
CA GLU A 108 -9.28 10.97 -10.20
C GLU A 108 -7.81 11.10 -10.59
N GLU A 109 -6.90 10.48 -9.82
CA GLU A 109 -5.47 10.51 -10.05
C GLU A 109 -4.99 9.41 -11.02
N GLY A 110 -5.87 8.54 -11.47
CA GLY A 110 -5.50 7.43 -12.34
C GLY A 110 -4.48 6.47 -11.72
N MET A 111 -4.57 6.26 -10.40
CA MET A 111 -3.61 5.48 -9.62
C MET A 111 -3.88 3.98 -9.62
N GLU A 112 -4.94 3.50 -10.27
CA GLU A 112 -5.24 2.07 -10.29
C GLU A 112 -4.01 1.28 -10.73
N SER A 113 -3.54 0.40 -9.84
CA SER A 113 -2.42 -0.48 -10.18
C SER A 113 -2.88 -1.50 -11.21
N VAL A 114 -2.07 -1.66 -12.23
CA VAL A 114 -2.23 -2.76 -13.18
C VAL A 114 -1.84 -4.04 -12.45
N SER A 115 -2.84 -4.82 -12.04
CA SER A 115 -2.65 -6.14 -11.45
C SER A 115 -2.95 -7.27 -12.45
N ASP A 116 -3.44 -6.91 -13.65
CA ASP A 116 -3.59 -7.86 -14.76
C ASP A 116 -2.20 -8.35 -15.18
N SER A 117 -1.96 -9.63 -14.93
CA SER A 117 -0.69 -10.28 -15.27
C SER A 117 -0.35 -10.17 -16.76
N GLY A 118 -1.35 -10.16 -17.64
CA GLY A 118 -1.17 -10.02 -19.08
C GLY A 118 -0.68 -8.63 -19.50
N GLU A 119 -1.14 -7.58 -18.85
CA GLU A 119 -0.68 -6.22 -19.12
C GLU A 119 0.72 -5.97 -18.56
N ILE A 120 0.99 -6.44 -17.34
CA ILE A 120 2.33 -6.40 -16.76
C ILE A 120 3.31 -7.23 -17.59
N GLU A 121 2.89 -8.39 -18.09
CA GLU A 121 3.70 -9.25 -18.94
C GLU A 121 4.18 -8.54 -20.21
N LYS A 122 3.31 -7.79 -20.87
CA LYS A 122 3.67 -6.98 -22.05
C LYS A 122 4.74 -5.93 -21.72
N ILE A 123 4.60 -5.26 -20.57
CA ILE A 123 5.58 -4.28 -20.09
C ILE A 123 6.92 -4.95 -19.81
N VAL A 124 6.91 -6.11 -19.15
CA VAL A 124 8.12 -6.90 -18.84
C VAL A 124 8.80 -7.35 -20.12
N ASP A 125 8.05 -7.87 -21.09
CA ASP A 125 8.60 -8.32 -22.39
C ASP A 125 9.26 -7.15 -23.13
N GLN A 126 8.63 -5.99 -23.14
CA GLN A 126 9.20 -4.79 -23.76
C GLN A 126 10.48 -4.33 -23.04
N VAL A 127 10.47 -4.29 -21.72
CA VAL A 127 11.66 -3.90 -20.93
C VAL A 127 12.82 -4.89 -21.16
N ILE A 128 12.56 -6.18 -21.23
CA ILE A 128 13.59 -7.20 -21.52
C ILE A 128 14.14 -7.01 -22.94
N ALA A 129 13.27 -6.79 -23.92
CA ALA A 129 13.67 -6.57 -25.33
C ALA A 129 14.52 -5.31 -25.49
N ASP A 130 14.19 -4.22 -24.78
CA ASP A 130 14.89 -2.95 -24.84
C ASP A 130 16.25 -2.97 -24.10
N ASN A 131 16.53 -4.01 -23.30
CA ASN A 131 17.71 -4.08 -22.45
C ASN A 131 18.53 -5.36 -22.64
N PRO A 132 19.01 -5.67 -23.87
CA PRO A 132 19.71 -6.92 -24.17
C PRO A 132 21.01 -7.10 -23.36
N LYS A 133 21.68 -6.00 -23.01
CA LYS A 133 22.88 -6.04 -22.17
C LYS A 133 22.57 -6.54 -20.75
N ALA A 134 21.46 -6.10 -20.17
CA ALA A 134 21.01 -6.56 -18.86
C ALA A 134 20.69 -8.06 -18.89
N VAL A 135 20.07 -8.54 -19.95
CA VAL A 135 19.82 -9.99 -20.18
C VAL A 135 21.12 -10.78 -20.27
N ALA A 136 22.11 -10.28 -21.02
CA ALA A 136 23.43 -10.91 -21.12
C ALA A 136 24.15 -10.96 -19.76
N ASP A 137 24.07 -9.88 -18.99
CA ASP A 137 24.64 -9.80 -17.63
C ASP A 137 23.97 -10.82 -16.68
N PHE A 138 22.66 -11.02 -16.78
CA PHE A 138 21.95 -12.03 -16.02
C PHE A 138 22.42 -13.44 -16.38
N LYS A 139 22.52 -13.75 -17.67
CA LYS A 139 23.07 -15.04 -18.16
C LYS A 139 24.51 -15.25 -17.71
N GLY A 140 25.28 -14.18 -17.53
CA GLY A 140 26.62 -14.19 -16.96
C GLY A 140 26.69 -14.35 -15.43
N GLY A 141 25.53 -14.56 -14.77
CA GLY A 141 25.45 -14.81 -13.32
C GLY A 141 25.25 -13.57 -12.45
N LYS A 142 25.02 -12.38 -13.04
CA LYS A 142 24.77 -11.15 -12.28
C LYS A 142 23.28 -11.06 -11.86
N THR A 143 22.94 -11.51 -10.67
CA THR A 143 21.55 -11.56 -10.15
C THR A 143 20.99 -10.19 -9.79
N ASN A 144 21.83 -9.20 -9.50
CA ASN A 144 21.40 -7.81 -9.19
C ASN A 144 20.70 -7.12 -10.36
N VAL A 145 20.84 -7.64 -11.57
CA VAL A 145 20.15 -7.14 -12.77
C VAL A 145 18.63 -7.24 -12.64
N VAL A 146 18.11 -8.23 -11.91
CA VAL A 146 16.65 -8.37 -11.68
C VAL A 146 16.09 -7.12 -11.01
N GLY A 147 16.75 -6.61 -9.97
CA GLY A 147 16.32 -5.38 -9.30
C GLY A 147 16.35 -4.15 -10.22
N TRP A 148 17.38 -4.06 -11.07
CA TRP A 148 17.48 -2.98 -12.05
C TRP A 148 16.37 -3.06 -13.11
N LEU A 149 16.10 -4.24 -13.66
CA LEU A 149 15.00 -4.47 -14.61
C LEU A 149 13.64 -4.15 -13.97
N MET A 150 13.46 -4.50 -12.70
CA MET A 150 12.26 -4.10 -11.95
C MET A 150 12.09 -2.59 -11.90
N GLY A 151 13.15 -1.84 -11.68
CA GLY A 151 13.13 -0.38 -11.74
C GLY A 151 12.65 0.13 -13.11
N GLN A 152 13.09 -0.51 -14.22
CA GLN A 152 12.64 -0.15 -15.56
C GLN A 152 11.16 -0.51 -15.78
N VAL A 153 10.68 -1.65 -15.29
CA VAL A 153 9.26 -2.04 -15.35
C VAL A 153 8.39 -1.04 -14.57
N MET A 154 8.81 -0.66 -13.37
CA MET A 154 8.09 0.35 -12.57
C MET A 154 8.05 1.70 -13.28
N LYS A 155 9.14 2.12 -13.91
CA LYS A 155 9.19 3.34 -14.71
C LYS A 155 8.27 3.27 -15.93
N ALA A 156 8.32 2.18 -16.69
CA ALA A 156 7.49 1.97 -17.88
C ALA A 156 6.00 1.92 -17.56
N SER A 157 5.64 1.34 -16.42
CA SER A 157 4.25 1.29 -15.91
C SER A 157 3.83 2.57 -15.17
N LYS A 158 4.70 3.59 -15.07
CA LYS A 158 4.45 4.82 -14.28
C LYS A 158 4.08 4.52 -12.81
N GLY A 159 4.72 3.51 -12.23
CA GLY A 159 4.47 3.06 -10.86
C GLY A 159 3.19 2.24 -10.67
N LYS A 160 2.47 1.90 -11.75
CA LYS A 160 1.18 1.20 -11.69
C LYS A 160 1.31 -0.33 -11.62
N ALA A 161 2.42 -0.91 -12.08
CA ALA A 161 2.63 -2.36 -12.00
C ALA A 161 2.72 -2.82 -10.54
N ASN A 162 2.01 -3.93 -10.22
CA ASN A 162 2.19 -4.57 -8.92
C ASN A 162 3.61 -5.13 -8.81
N PRO A 163 4.43 -4.69 -7.83
CA PRO A 163 5.84 -5.10 -7.74
C PRO A 163 6.03 -6.60 -7.59
N GLY A 164 5.17 -7.27 -6.82
CA GLY A 164 5.25 -8.72 -6.60
C GLY A 164 5.00 -9.52 -7.88
N VAL A 165 3.98 -9.13 -8.64
CA VAL A 165 3.65 -9.76 -9.94
C VAL A 165 4.75 -9.49 -10.96
N ALA A 166 5.23 -8.25 -11.04
CA ALA A 166 6.29 -7.86 -11.97
C ALA A 166 7.61 -8.57 -11.67
N THR A 167 8.01 -8.68 -10.39
CA THR A 167 9.22 -9.40 -10.00
C THR A 167 9.16 -10.87 -10.43
N LYS A 168 8.03 -11.53 -10.17
CA LYS A 168 7.82 -12.92 -10.57
C LYS A 168 7.92 -13.09 -12.07
N LEU A 169 7.29 -12.22 -12.86
CA LEU A 169 7.34 -12.26 -14.31
C LEU A 169 8.73 -12.00 -14.86
N VAL A 170 9.47 -11.02 -14.32
CA VAL A 170 10.87 -10.76 -14.73
C VAL A 170 11.73 -11.98 -14.48
N GLN A 171 11.64 -12.61 -13.30
CA GLN A 171 12.42 -13.81 -12.97
C GLN A 171 12.07 -14.99 -13.87
N GLU A 172 10.76 -15.25 -14.09
CA GLU A 172 10.30 -16.33 -14.98
C GLU A 172 10.76 -16.13 -16.42
N LYS A 173 10.69 -14.92 -16.95
CA LYS A 173 11.10 -14.61 -18.32
C LYS A 173 12.60 -14.73 -18.50
N LEU A 174 13.38 -14.19 -17.57
CA LEU A 174 14.85 -14.32 -17.62
C LEU A 174 15.33 -15.78 -17.48
N GLY A 175 14.63 -16.58 -16.67
CA GLY A 175 14.95 -17.99 -16.49
C GLY A 175 14.63 -18.88 -17.71
N LYS A 176 13.80 -18.38 -18.64
CA LYS A 176 13.44 -19.09 -19.89
C LYS A 176 14.33 -18.71 -21.10
N LEU A 177 15.14 -17.68 -20.95
CA LEU A 177 16.08 -17.20 -21.98
C LEU A 177 17.44 -17.87 -21.85
#